data_942265e85409eea014a110745b02a89f
#
_entry.id   942265e85409eea014a110745b02a89f
#
_cell.length_a   1.000
_cell.length_b   1.000
_cell.length_c   1.000
_cell.angle_alpha   90.00
_cell.angle_beta   90.00
_cell.angle_gamma   90.00
#
_symmetry.space_group_name_H-M   'P 1'
#
loop_
_entity.id
_entity.type
_entity.pdbx_description
1 polymer ?
#
loop_
_entity_poly.entity_id
_entity_poly.type
_entity_poly.pdbx_seq_one_letter_code
_entity_poly.pdbx_strand_id
1 'polypeptide(L)'
;MYYLYFLKQNFRFIGFGYLAAFLSTFGQTFYIAMYSGELRATFSLSHGDFGNIYAVATLSSGFILIWLGKIIDRVDLRFYAVCLCLGLAGACLLMSLAQGVITLILAIFLLRLMGQGLLSQAATVTMARYFDDFSRGKAVSLAALGFPSGQAIFPFASVLVLTLMAWREVWVISAVLVSVTAPFLLLWLLKGHKQRHLKFLARDVSENKRSGSHVTKQWTRGDVLRDIRFFLSMTALMSSAFIITGLNFHQVHLTDVKGWDLGFYASCFSIYAVCQVAMSIVTGVLVDRFGALSLTPFYLLPMVCSTLVIAFCDASWTIVLFMALAGTTGGATATIISTMWAELYGVLHLGSIKAMVAGIQVISSALGPAVFGLLIDVNIKIEDISLVCGVYAFLGCILLAVLFRPNMLVFWKR
;
A
#
# COMPACT_ATOMS: atom_id res chain seq x y z
N MET A 1 -4.02 -29.15 5.49
CA MET A 1 -5.21 -29.43 6.32
C MET A 1 -5.46 -28.39 7.41
N TYR A 2 -4.49 -28.02 8.21
CA TYR A 2 -4.61 -27.08 9.34
C TYR A 2 -5.05 -25.65 8.91
N TYR A 3 -4.52 -25.09 7.82
CA TYR A 3 -4.92 -23.77 7.31
C TYR A 3 -6.38 -23.71 6.83
N LEU A 4 -6.85 -24.75 6.16
CA LEU A 4 -8.25 -24.82 5.70
C LEU A 4 -9.23 -24.93 6.88
N TYR A 5 -8.85 -25.68 7.90
CA TYR A 5 -9.64 -25.78 9.14
C TYR A 5 -9.72 -24.44 9.87
N PHE A 6 -8.59 -23.74 10.02
CA PHE A 6 -8.52 -22.41 10.61
C PHE A 6 -9.39 -21.40 9.85
N LEU A 7 -9.28 -21.40 8.51
CA LEU A 7 -10.10 -20.55 7.65
C LEU A 7 -11.58 -20.86 7.82
N LYS A 8 -11.98 -22.12 7.82
CA LYS A 8 -13.37 -22.55 7.99
C LYS A 8 -13.97 -22.09 9.33
N GLN A 9 -13.21 -22.13 10.41
CA GLN A 9 -13.66 -21.68 11.73
C GLN A 9 -13.77 -20.14 11.83
N ASN A 10 -12.95 -19.41 11.11
CA ASN A 10 -12.83 -17.96 11.23
C ASN A 10 -13.22 -17.20 9.97
N PHE A 11 -13.82 -17.87 8.96
CA PHE A 11 -14.03 -17.32 7.61
C PHE A 11 -14.77 -15.98 7.60
N ARG A 12 -15.74 -15.78 8.49
CA ARG A 12 -16.48 -14.52 8.58
C ARG A 12 -15.58 -13.36 8.98
N PHE A 13 -14.79 -13.54 10.02
CA PHE A 13 -13.99 -12.46 10.55
C PHE A 13 -12.75 -12.19 9.68
N ILE A 14 -12.13 -13.23 9.14
CA ILE A 14 -11.07 -13.11 8.11
C ILE A 14 -11.67 -12.49 6.83
N GLY A 15 -12.88 -12.91 6.44
CA GLY A 15 -13.62 -12.33 5.32
C GLY A 15 -13.91 -10.84 5.49
N PHE A 16 -14.18 -10.38 6.71
CA PHE A 16 -14.28 -8.95 7.02
C PHE A 16 -12.98 -8.22 6.69
N GLY A 17 -11.84 -8.73 7.19
CA GLY A 17 -10.53 -8.12 6.90
C GLY A 17 -10.20 -8.15 5.40
N TYR A 18 -10.48 -9.28 4.72
CA TYR A 18 -10.31 -9.43 3.28
C TYR A 18 -11.15 -8.40 2.50
N LEU A 19 -12.44 -8.29 2.82
CA LEU A 19 -13.35 -7.37 2.14
C LEU A 19 -12.96 -5.90 2.38
N ALA A 20 -12.55 -5.55 3.60
CA ALA A 20 -12.06 -4.21 3.91
C ALA A 20 -10.78 -3.88 3.13
N ALA A 21 -9.83 -4.83 3.03
CA ALA A 21 -8.62 -4.69 2.21
C ALA A 21 -8.96 -4.61 0.71
N PHE A 22 -9.92 -5.39 0.23
CA PHE A 22 -10.41 -5.35 -1.16
C PHE A 22 -11.04 -4.00 -1.50
N LEU A 23 -11.95 -3.49 -0.66
CA LEU A 23 -12.59 -2.19 -0.84
C LEU A 23 -11.60 -1.02 -0.72
N SER A 24 -10.49 -1.19 0.00
CA SER A 24 -9.45 -0.17 0.08
C SER A 24 -8.84 0.18 -1.28
N THR A 25 -9.02 -0.68 -2.26
CA THR A 25 -8.53 -0.51 -3.63
C THR A 25 -9.11 0.72 -4.33
N PHE A 26 -10.34 1.13 -4.02
CA PHE A 26 -10.93 2.37 -4.55
C PHE A 26 -10.12 3.62 -4.22
N GLY A 27 -9.37 3.62 -3.12
CA GLY A 27 -8.49 4.72 -2.73
C GLY A 27 -7.04 4.56 -3.18
N GLN A 28 -6.69 3.53 -3.94
CA GLN A 28 -5.31 3.27 -4.34
C GLN A 28 -4.91 4.05 -5.60
N THR A 29 -3.63 4.39 -5.68
CA THR A 29 -3.06 5.15 -6.79
C THR A 29 -3.35 4.51 -8.14
N PHE A 30 -3.07 3.22 -8.27
CA PHE A 30 -3.22 2.49 -9.54
C PHE A 30 -4.67 2.48 -10.06
N TYR A 31 -5.67 2.54 -9.14
CA TYR A 31 -7.08 2.60 -9.53
C TYR A 31 -7.49 4.01 -9.97
N ILE A 32 -7.18 5.03 -9.15
CA ILE A 32 -7.49 6.43 -9.47
C ILE A 32 -6.81 6.85 -10.78
N ALA A 33 -5.61 6.39 -10.99
CA ALA A 33 -4.80 6.71 -12.17
C ALA A 33 -5.32 6.12 -13.49
N MET A 34 -6.17 5.09 -13.46
CA MET A 34 -6.85 4.60 -14.67
C MET A 34 -7.73 5.67 -15.33
N TYR A 35 -8.22 6.59 -14.53
CA TYR A 35 -9.07 7.71 -14.99
C TYR A 35 -8.25 8.98 -15.30
N SER A 36 -6.91 8.93 -15.27
CA SER A 36 -6.07 10.13 -15.40
C SER A 36 -6.23 10.85 -16.73
N GLY A 37 -6.40 10.11 -17.84
CA GLY A 37 -6.66 10.68 -19.16
C GLY A 37 -7.95 11.49 -19.18
N GLU A 38 -9.04 10.89 -18.72
CA GLU A 38 -10.38 11.50 -18.68
C GLU A 38 -10.43 12.70 -17.70
N LEU A 39 -9.82 12.56 -16.54
CA LEU A 39 -9.78 13.64 -15.53
C LEU A 39 -8.98 14.83 -16.04
N ARG A 40 -7.80 14.61 -16.63
CA ARG A 40 -6.98 15.68 -17.18
C ARG A 40 -7.67 16.38 -18.34
N ALA A 41 -8.28 15.63 -19.26
CA ALA A 41 -9.04 16.21 -20.37
C ALA A 41 -10.23 17.04 -19.87
N THR A 42 -10.99 16.53 -18.87
CA THR A 42 -12.18 17.21 -18.33
C THR A 42 -11.84 18.52 -17.64
N PHE A 43 -10.74 18.57 -16.90
CA PHE A 43 -10.34 19.75 -16.09
C PHE A 43 -9.21 20.57 -16.72
N SER A 44 -8.80 20.26 -17.95
CA SER A 44 -7.70 20.92 -18.69
C SER A 44 -6.40 20.97 -17.89
N LEU A 45 -6.03 19.84 -17.26
CA LEU A 45 -4.85 19.72 -16.39
C LEU A 45 -3.65 19.17 -17.14
N SER A 46 -2.48 19.74 -16.87
CA SER A 46 -1.20 19.12 -17.25
C SER A 46 -0.92 17.85 -16.45
N HIS A 47 0.14 17.12 -16.76
CA HIS A 47 0.60 15.97 -15.96
C HIS A 47 1.06 16.42 -14.57
N GLY A 48 1.78 17.53 -14.49
CA GLY A 48 2.26 18.12 -13.23
C GLY A 48 1.11 18.64 -12.38
N ASP A 49 0.11 19.33 -12.98
CA ASP A 49 -1.05 19.82 -12.24
C ASP A 49 -1.79 18.67 -11.58
N PHE A 50 -2.08 17.59 -12.33
CA PHE A 50 -2.79 16.43 -11.78
C PHE A 50 -1.93 15.70 -10.74
N GLY A 51 -0.63 15.57 -10.94
CA GLY A 51 0.32 15.04 -9.98
C GLY A 51 0.35 15.83 -8.67
N ASN A 52 0.36 17.17 -8.75
CA ASN A 52 0.32 18.06 -7.58
C ASN A 52 -1.02 17.99 -6.83
N ILE A 53 -2.15 17.96 -7.55
CA ILE A 53 -3.48 17.73 -6.97
C ILE A 53 -3.50 16.43 -6.17
N TYR A 54 -2.99 15.36 -6.77
CA TYR A 54 -2.91 14.06 -6.13
C TYR A 54 -1.98 14.07 -4.89
N ALA A 55 -0.83 14.74 -4.98
CA ALA A 55 0.12 14.84 -3.88
C ALA A 55 -0.49 15.60 -2.69
N VAL A 56 -1.12 16.76 -2.92
CA VAL A 56 -1.81 17.53 -1.88
C VAL A 56 -2.90 16.71 -1.21
N ALA A 57 -3.76 16.05 -1.98
CA ALA A 57 -4.82 15.21 -1.48
C ALA A 57 -4.29 14.03 -0.64
N THR A 58 -3.22 13.38 -1.13
CA THR A 58 -2.60 12.23 -0.47
C THR A 58 -1.92 12.63 0.85
N LEU A 59 -1.13 13.69 0.85
CA LEU A 59 -0.45 14.19 2.05
C LEU A 59 -1.46 14.63 3.11
N SER A 60 -2.51 15.35 2.71
CA SER A 60 -3.58 15.79 3.60
C SER A 60 -4.32 14.59 4.21
N SER A 61 -4.60 13.55 3.41
CA SER A 61 -5.25 12.33 3.91
C SER A 61 -4.36 11.58 4.89
N GLY A 62 -3.06 11.46 4.62
CA GLY A 62 -2.08 10.83 5.51
C GLY A 62 -1.95 11.57 6.84
N PHE A 63 -1.95 12.90 6.80
CA PHE A 63 -1.92 13.73 8.00
C PHE A 63 -3.17 13.51 8.87
N ILE A 64 -4.36 13.57 8.29
CA ILE A 64 -5.62 13.39 9.02
C ILE A 64 -5.78 11.94 9.52
N LEU A 65 -5.25 10.96 8.81
CA LEU A 65 -5.28 9.56 9.21
C LEU A 65 -4.64 9.33 10.60
N ILE A 66 -3.64 10.12 10.99
CA ILE A 66 -2.98 10.02 12.30
C ILE A 66 -3.97 10.16 13.46
N TRP A 67 -4.98 11.02 13.32
CA TRP A 67 -6.02 11.22 14.33
C TRP A 67 -7.21 10.31 14.13
N LEU A 68 -7.74 10.22 12.91
CA LEU A 68 -8.91 9.41 12.61
C LEU A 68 -8.64 7.90 12.77
N GLY A 69 -7.41 7.46 12.52
CA GLY A 69 -7.02 6.06 12.70
C GLY A 69 -7.19 5.55 14.14
N LYS A 70 -7.17 6.43 15.15
CA LYS A 70 -7.40 6.07 16.56
C LYS A 70 -8.89 5.81 16.89
N ILE A 71 -9.81 6.23 16.04
CA ILE A 71 -11.25 6.07 16.26
C ILE A 71 -11.64 4.59 16.33
N ILE A 72 -10.96 3.72 15.57
CA ILE A 72 -11.18 2.26 15.61
C ILE A 72 -11.02 1.65 17.01
N ASP A 73 -10.27 2.32 17.90
CA ASP A 73 -10.02 1.86 19.26
C ASP A 73 -11.15 2.22 20.23
N ARG A 74 -11.99 3.19 19.86
CA ARG A 74 -13.00 3.81 20.75
C ARG A 74 -14.44 3.50 20.36
N VAL A 75 -14.66 3.06 19.13
CA VAL A 75 -16.01 2.91 18.55
C VAL A 75 -16.27 1.43 18.25
N ASP A 76 -17.55 1.02 18.35
CA ASP A 76 -17.95 -0.34 17.93
C ASP A 76 -17.55 -0.60 16.47
N LEU A 77 -16.89 -1.73 16.23
CA LEU A 77 -16.34 -2.07 14.91
C LEU A 77 -17.43 -2.14 13.82
N ARG A 78 -18.64 -2.50 14.14
CA ARG A 78 -19.76 -2.57 13.18
C ARG A 78 -20.16 -1.18 12.72
N PHE A 79 -20.33 -0.26 13.68
CA PHE A 79 -20.64 1.13 13.38
C PHE A 79 -19.50 1.77 12.58
N TYR A 80 -18.25 1.56 13.01
CA TYR A 80 -17.07 2.03 12.31
C TYR A 80 -17.01 1.54 10.86
N ALA A 81 -17.22 0.24 10.62
CA ALA A 81 -17.21 -0.36 9.29
C ALA A 81 -18.30 0.25 8.36
N VAL A 82 -19.51 0.45 8.87
CA VAL A 82 -20.59 1.09 8.10
C VAL A 82 -20.23 2.53 7.75
N CYS A 83 -19.73 3.32 8.71
CA CYS A 83 -19.28 4.69 8.46
C CYS A 83 -18.19 4.76 7.38
N LEU A 84 -17.25 3.81 7.39
CA LEU A 84 -16.20 3.76 6.36
C LEU A 84 -16.77 3.44 4.97
N CYS A 85 -17.71 2.49 4.88
CA CYS A 85 -18.36 2.18 3.59
C CYS A 85 -19.15 3.36 3.05
N LEU A 86 -19.93 4.01 3.90
CA LEU A 86 -20.71 5.20 3.50
C LEU A 86 -19.80 6.37 3.15
N GLY A 87 -18.70 6.55 3.90
CA GLY A 87 -17.68 7.55 3.59
C GLY A 87 -16.97 7.27 2.26
N LEU A 88 -16.64 6.01 1.95
CA LEU A 88 -16.07 5.62 0.67
C LEU A 88 -17.07 5.82 -0.48
N ALA A 89 -18.33 5.43 -0.28
CA ALA A 89 -19.39 5.66 -1.25
C ALA A 89 -19.61 7.16 -1.52
N GLY A 90 -19.59 7.97 -0.47
CA GLY A 90 -19.64 9.44 -0.57
C GLY A 90 -18.44 10.01 -1.34
N ALA A 91 -17.24 9.46 -1.14
CA ALA A 91 -16.05 9.83 -1.89
C ALA A 91 -16.16 9.48 -3.38
N CYS A 92 -16.69 8.30 -3.71
CA CYS A 92 -16.97 7.91 -5.10
C CYS A 92 -18.02 8.84 -5.75
N LEU A 93 -19.08 9.17 -5.01
CA LEU A 93 -20.12 10.09 -5.49
C LEU A 93 -19.53 11.50 -5.71
N LEU A 94 -18.73 12.00 -4.78
CA LEU A 94 -18.06 13.30 -4.92
C LEU A 94 -17.13 13.31 -6.14
N MET A 95 -16.43 12.20 -6.43
CA MET A 95 -15.61 12.08 -7.61
C MET A 95 -16.43 12.21 -8.90
N SER A 96 -17.60 11.56 -8.98
CA SER A 96 -18.50 11.69 -10.14
C SER A 96 -19.05 13.10 -10.34
N LEU A 97 -19.29 13.81 -9.23
CA LEU A 97 -19.86 15.15 -9.21
C LEU A 97 -18.81 16.26 -9.27
N ALA A 98 -17.52 15.92 -9.38
CA ALA A 98 -16.45 16.92 -9.43
C ALA A 98 -16.60 17.84 -10.66
N GLN A 99 -16.64 19.18 -10.41
CA GLN A 99 -16.80 20.22 -11.43
C GLN A 99 -15.57 21.14 -11.56
N GLY A 100 -14.61 21.01 -10.64
CA GLY A 100 -13.40 21.84 -10.65
C GLY A 100 -12.30 21.25 -9.78
N VAL A 101 -11.15 21.89 -9.79
CA VAL A 101 -9.93 21.44 -9.11
C VAL A 101 -10.15 21.22 -7.61
N ILE A 102 -10.87 22.10 -6.92
CA ILE A 102 -11.10 21.98 -5.46
C ILE A 102 -11.93 20.74 -5.15
N THR A 103 -13.01 20.50 -5.91
CA THR A 103 -13.85 19.32 -5.72
C THR A 103 -13.12 18.04 -6.08
N LEU A 104 -12.23 18.06 -7.07
CA LEU A 104 -11.35 16.96 -7.42
C LEU A 104 -10.34 16.65 -6.30
N ILE A 105 -9.70 17.66 -5.70
CA ILE A 105 -8.81 17.49 -4.55
C ILE A 105 -9.56 16.84 -3.39
N LEU A 106 -10.77 17.32 -3.06
CA LEU A 106 -11.60 16.77 -1.98
C LEU A 106 -12.03 15.33 -2.26
N ALA A 107 -12.38 15.01 -3.50
CA ALA A 107 -12.75 13.65 -3.89
C ALA A 107 -11.56 12.69 -3.74
N ILE A 108 -10.40 13.03 -4.29
CA ILE A 108 -9.18 12.23 -4.15
C ILE A 108 -8.77 12.12 -2.68
N PHE A 109 -8.81 13.21 -1.92
CA PHE A 109 -8.54 13.21 -0.48
C PHE A 109 -9.43 12.21 0.27
N LEU A 110 -10.75 12.23 0.04
CA LEU A 110 -11.68 11.31 0.69
C LEU A 110 -11.48 9.85 0.24
N LEU A 111 -11.24 9.62 -1.05
CA LEU A 111 -10.91 8.28 -1.57
C LEU A 111 -9.65 7.72 -0.90
N ARG A 112 -8.60 8.55 -0.78
CA ARG A 112 -7.34 8.19 -0.11
C ARG A 112 -7.56 7.93 1.37
N LEU A 113 -8.30 8.78 2.05
CA LEU A 113 -8.56 8.68 3.49
C LEU A 113 -9.42 7.45 3.83
N MET A 114 -10.58 7.32 3.18
CA MET A 114 -11.54 6.23 3.48
C MET A 114 -11.06 4.88 2.92
N GLY A 115 -10.60 4.85 1.67
CA GLY A 115 -10.15 3.64 1.00
C GLY A 115 -8.77 3.21 1.48
N GLN A 116 -7.72 3.84 1.00
CA GLN A 116 -6.34 3.43 1.29
C GLN A 116 -6.00 3.54 2.78
N GLY A 117 -6.45 4.59 3.46
CA GLY A 117 -6.14 4.82 4.87
C GLY A 117 -6.95 3.94 5.81
N LEU A 118 -8.18 4.32 6.06
CA LEU A 118 -8.99 3.76 7.15
C LEU A 118 -9.47 2.33 6.90
N LEU A 119 -9.90 1.96 5.67
CA LEU A 119 -10.30 0.59 5.36
C LEU A 119 -9.13 -0.39 5.40
N SER A 120 -7.98 -0.01 4.85
CA SER A 120 -6.76 -0.82 4.91
C SER A 120 -6.28 -0.99 6.36
N GLN A 121 -6.35 0.08 7.16
CA GLN A 121 -6.05 0.02 8.59
C GLN A 121 -7.05 -0.88 9.33
N ALA A 122 -8.35 -0.77 9.05
CA ALA A 122 -9.38 -1.62 9.66
C ALA A 122 -9.12 -3.11 9.38
N ALA A 123 -8.72 -3.46 8.15
CA ALA A 123 -8.38 -4.83 7.79
C ALA A 123 -7.24 -5.39 8.65
N THR A 124 -6.15 -4.64 8.79
CA THR A 124 -4.93 -5.11 9.48
C THR A 124 -5.07 -5.06 11.00
N VAL A 125 -5.57 -3.94 11.54
CA VAL A 125 -5.69 -3.73 13.00
C VAL A 125 -6.67 -4.71 13.62
N THR A 126 -7.81 -5.00 12.98
CA THR A 126 -8.79 -5.94 13.52
C THR A 126 -8.25 -7.37 13.55
N MET A 127 -7.53 -7.79 12.52
CA MET A 127 -6.89 -9.11 12.52
C MET A 127 -5.79 -9.20 13.59
N ALA A 128 -4.97 -8.16 13.73
CA ALA A 128 -3.92 -8.13 14.74
C ALA A 128 -4.48 -8.13 16.18
N ARG A 129 -5.62 -7.50 16.41
CA ARG A 129 -6.24 -7.33 17.74
C ARG A 129 -7.00 -8.57 18.22
N TYR A 130 -7.80 -9.18 17.36
CA TYR A 130 -8.77 -10.18 17.77
C TYR A 130 -8.30 -11.64 17.61
N PHE A 131 -7.11 -11.86 17.08
CA PHE A 131 -6.48 -13.17 17.04
C PHE A 131 -5.33 -13.26 18.07
N ASP A 132 -5.10 -14.47 18.60
CA ASP A 132 -3.99 -14.76 19.50
C ASP A 132 -2.63 -14.75 18.77
N ASP A 133 -1.53 -14.71 19.51
CA ASP A 133 -0.19 -14.56 18.95
C ASP A 133 0.16 -15.67 17.95
N PHE A 134 -0.36 -16.89 18.20
CA PHE A 134 -0.12 -18.05 17.33
C PHE A 134 -0.88 -18.00 16.00
N SER A 135 -2.07 -17.39 15.98
CA SER A 135 -2.95 -17.32 14.81
C SER A 135 -2.99 -15.96 14.14
N ARG A 136 -2.49 -14.89 14.80
CA ARG A 136 -2.48 -13.50 14.34
C ARG A 136 -1.84 -13.34 12.96
N GLY A 137 -0.65 -13.91 12.76
CA GLY A 137 0.06 -13.82 11.49
C GLY A 137 -0.74 -14.43 10.34
N LYS A 138 -1.38 -15.58 10.57
CA LYS A 138 -2.23 -16.26 9.57
C LYS A 138 -3.46 -15.42 9.23
N ALA A 139 -4.13 -14.86 10.24
CA ALA A 139 -5.31 -14.04 10.03
C ALA A 139 -5.00 -12.76 9.25
N VAL A 140 -3.92 -12.07 9.63
CA VAL A 140 -3.45 -10.86 8.94
C VAL A 140 -3.09 -11.17 7.48
N SER A 141 -2.34 -12.25 7.23
CA SER A 141 -1.93 -12.63 5.87
C SER A 141 -3.12 -12.98 4.98
N LEU A 142 -4.09 -13.76 5.50
CA LEU A 142 -5.28 -14.13 4.74
C LEU A 142 -6.18 -12.92 4.45
N ALA A 143 -6.37 -12.03 5.41
CA ALA A 143 -7.12 -10.79 5.20
C ALA A 143 -6.42 -9.86 4.20
N ALA A 144 -5.09 -9.76 4.27
CA ALA A 144 -4.29 -8.92 3.38
C ALA A 144 -4.39 -9.34 1.90
N LEU A 145 -4.77 -10.59 1.58
CA LEU A 145 -5.01 -11.04 0.20
C LEU A 145 -6.13 -10.25 -0.50
N GLY A 146 -6.99 -9.57 0.24
CA GLY A 146 -8.01 -8.68 -0.34
C GLY A 146 -7.40 -7.58 -1.20
N PHE A 147 -6.28 -6.99 -0.79
CA PHE A 147 -5.60 -5.93 -1.54
C PHE A 147 -5.07 -6.42 -2.91
N PRO A 148 -4.24 -7.47 -3.02
CA PRO A 148 -3.82 -8.00 -4.32
C PRO A 148 -4.98 -8.47 -5.19
N SER A 149 -6.06 -9.00 -4.60
CA SER A 149 -7.26 -9.38 -5.36
C SER A 149 -7.93 -8.16 -5.99
N GLY A 150 -8.07 -7.06 -5.24
CA GLY A 150 -8.58 -5.81 -5.77
C GLY A 150 -7.67 -5.23 -6.85
N GLN A 151 -6.36 -5.28 -6.65
CA GLN A 151 -5.37 -4.83 -7.61
C GLN A 151 -5.39 -5.63 -8.92
N ALA A 152 -5.66 -6.92 -8.85
CA ALA A 152 -5.80 -7.77 -10.04
C ALA A 152 -7.09 -7.49 -10.83
N ILE A 153 -8.19 -7.14 -10.15
CA ILE A 153 -9.52 -7.06 -10.76
C ILE A 153 -9.86 -5.63 -11.21
N PHE A 154 -9.68 -4.64 -10.34
CA PHE A 154 -10.22 -3.30 -10.57
C PHE A 154 -9.59 -2.55 -11.75
N PRO A 155 -8.28 -2.60 -12.03
CA PRO A 155 -7.73 -1.89 -13.18
C PRO A 155 -8.31 -2.38 -14.49
N PHE A 156 -8.35 -3.70 -14.69
CA PHE A 156 -8.91 -4.29 -15.89
C PHE A 156 -10.41 -4.02 -16.03
N ALA A 157 -11.17 -4.19 -14.95
CA ALA A 157 -12.60 -3.88 -14.93
C ALA A 157 -12.87 -2.41 -15.25
N SER A 158 -12.04 -1.47 -14.77
CA SER A 158 -12.19 -0.05 -15.07
C SER A 158 -12.01 0.24 -16.57
N VAL A 159 -10.97 -0.29 -17.19
CA VAL A 159 -10.74 -0.09 -18.62
C VAL A 159 -11.91 -0.65 -19.43
N LEU A 160 -12.37 -1.87 -19.11
CA LEU A 160 -13.51 -2.48 -19.79
C LEU A 160 -14.79 -1.63 -19.65
N VAL A 161 -15.07 -1.12 -18.44
CA VAL A 161 -16.29 -0.33 -18.22
C VAL A 161 -16.19 1.04 -18.87
N LEU A 162 -15.00 1.65 -18.92
CA LEU A 162 -14.76 2.92 -19.63
C LEU A 162 -15.00 2.85 -21.13
N THR A 163 -14.97 1.65 -21.75
CA THR A 163 -15.39 1.50 -23.16
C THR A 163 -16.90 1.56 -23.35
N LEU A 164 -17.69 1.39 -22.29
CA LEU A 164 -19.15 1.27 -22.34
C LEU A 164 -19.87 2.51 -21.80
N MET A 165 -19.23 3.27 -20.90
CA MET A 165 -19.84 4.41 -20.21
C MET A 165 -18.82 5.46 -19.82
N ALA A 166 -19.32 6.69 -19.55
CA ALA A 166 -18.47 7.80 -19.12
C ALA A 166 -17.86 7.55 -17.72
N TRP A 167 -16.67 8.10 -17.46
CA TRP A 167 -15.98 7.95 -16.19
C TRP A 167 -16.82 8.39 -14.97
N ARG A 168 -17.66 9.41 -15.13
CA ARG A 168 -18.57 9.87 -14.05
C ARG A 168 -19.59 8.82 -13.68
N GLU A 169 -20.14 8.11 -14.65
CA GLU A 169 -21.12 7.04 -14.46
C GLU A 169 -20.50 5.85 -13.72
N VAL A 170 -19.25 5.50 -14.06
CA VAL A 170 -18.51 4.45 -13.36
C VAL A 170 -18.36 4.77 -11.87
N TRP A 171 -18.08 6.02 -11.52
CA TRP A 171 -17.97 6.44 -10.12
C TRP A 171 -19.34 6.49 -9.43
N VAL A 172 -20.45 6.82 -10.11
CA VAL A 172 -21.81 6.69 -9.57
C VAL A 172 -22.13 5.24 -9.25
N ILE A 173 -21.90 4.33 -10.22
CA ILE A 173 -22.14 2.89 -10.04
C ILE A 173 -21.31 2.37 -8.86
N SER A 174 -20.04 2.77 -8.77
CA SER A 174 -19.17 2.42 -7.65
C SER A 174 -19.73 2.90 -6.32
N ALA A 175 -20.24 4.14 -6.25
CA ALA A 175 -20.87 4.69 -5.05
C ALA A 175 -22.10 3.90 -4.64
N VAL A 176 -23.00 3.58 -5.58
CA VAL A 176 -24.20 2.78 -5.33
C VAL A 176 -23.83 1.36 -4.89
N LEU A 177 -22.92 0.71 -5.61
CA LEU A 177 -22.46 -0.64 -5.28
C LEU A 177 -21.87 -0.70 -3.88
N VAL A 178 -20.96 0.22 -3.54
CA VAL A 178 -20.32 0.26 -2.22
C VAL A 178 -21.32 0.59 -1.13
N SER A 179 -22.24 1.57 -1.33
CA SER A 179 -23.20 1.98 -0.32
C SER A 179 -24.24 0.89 0.02
N VAL A 180 -24.65 0.10 -0.98
CA VAL A 180 -25.67 -0.94 -0.80
C VAL A 180 -25.04 -2.26 -0.34
N THR A 181 -24.02 -2.73 -1.04
CA THR A 181 -23.50 -4.10 -0.81
C THR A 181 -22.51 -4.18 0.34
N ALA A 182 -21.60 -3.20 0.47
CA ALA A 182 -20.51 -3.31 1.43
C ALA A 182 -20.95 -3.26 2.89
N PRO A 183 -21.84 -2.34 3.34
CA PRO A 183 -22.31 -2.34 4.72
C PRO A 183 -23.02 -3.64 5.09
N PHE A 184 -23.86 -4.16 4.20
CA PHE A 184 -24.59 -5.40 4.44
C PHE A 184 -23.65 -6.59 4.59
N LEU A 185 -22.69 -6.73 3.67
CA LEU A 185 -21.70 -7.82 3.71
C LEU A 185 -20.80 -7.72 4.94
N LEU A 186 -20.30 -6.52 5.27
CA LEU A 186 -19.44 -6.32 6.44
C LEU A 186 -20.18 -6.61 7.75
N LEU A 187 -21.44 -6.17 7.89
CA LEU A 187 -22.25 -6.46 9.07
C LEU A 187 -22.55 -7.97 9.19
N TRP A 188 -22.80 -8.65 8.07
CA TRP A 188 -22.99 -10.11 8.05
C TRP A 188 -21.69 -10.85 8.47
N LEU A 189 -20.53 -10.41 7.99
CA LEU A 189 -19.22 -10.96 8.34
C LEU A 189 -18.87 -10.71 9.82
N LEU A 190 -19.32 -9.58 10.39
CA LEU A 190 -19.12 -9.22 11.80
C LEU A 190 -20.13 -9.83 12.77
N LYS A 191 -20.99 -10.75 12.35
CA LYS A 191 -21.86 -11.49 13.28
C LYS A 191 -21.00 -12.24 14.31
N GLY A 192 -21.32 -12.06 15.62
CA GLY A 192 -20.54 -12.63 16.72
C GLY A 192 -19.33 -11.78 17.18
N HIS A 193 -19.14 -10.58 16.64
CA HIS A 193 -18.05 -9.68 17.03
C HIS A 193 -18.03 -9.35 18.53
N LYS A 194 -19.19 -9.12 19.18
CA LYS A 194 -19.26 -8.82 20.61
C LYS A 194 -18.54 -9.86 21.48
N GLN A 195 -18.73 -11.14 21.19
CA GLN A 195 -18.06 -12.21 21.94
C GLN A 195 -16.54 -12.19 21.75
N ARG A 196 -16.04 -11.87 20.54
CA ARG A 196 -14.61 -11.71 20.28
C ARG A 196 -14.05 -10.50 21.01
N HIS A 197 -14.79 -9.42 21.05
CA HIS A 197 -14.37 -8.20 21.77
C HIS A 197 -14.26 -8.45 23.28
N LEU A 198 -15.23 -9.14 23.89
CA LEU A 198 -15.17 -9.52 25.31
C LEU A 198 -13.96 -10.44 25.61
N LYS A 199 -13.67 -11.40 24.75
CA LYS A 199 -12.49 -12.26 24.89
C LYS A 199 -11.19 -11.47 24.77
N PHE A 200 -11.12 -10.49 23.87
CA PHE A 200 -9.96 -9.60 23.75
C PHE A 200 -9.75 -8.80 25.03
N LEU A 201 -10.79 -8.14 25.58
CA LEU A 201 -10.69 -7.37 26.83
C LEU A 201 -10.24 -8.24 28.01
N ALA A 202 -10.76 -9.46 28.13
CA ALA A 202 -10.36 -10.39 29.19
C ALA A 202 -8.88 -10.80 29.06
N ARG A 203 -8.36 -10.94 27.84
CA ARG A 203 -6.96 -11.28 27.56
C ARG A 203 -6.03 -10.10 27.86
N ASP A 204 -6.38 -8.89 27.42
CA ASP A 204 -5.59 -7.67 27.63
C ASP A 204 -5.35 -7.39 29.12
N VAL A 205 -6.36 -7.61 29.96
CA VAL A 205 -6.25 -7.52 31.43
C VAL A 205 -5.28 -8.56 31.99
N SER A 206 -5.21 -9.77 31.42
CA SER A 206 -4.33 -10.85 31.89
C SER A 206 -2.87 -10.67 31.44
N GLU A 207 -2.63 -10.11 30.25
CA GLU A 207 -1.30 -9.85 29.70
C GLU A 207 -0.62 -8.65 30.37
N ASN A 208 -1.35 -7.58 30.67
CA ASN A 208 -0.84 -6.43 31.43
C ASN A 208 -0.30 -6.80 32.83
N LYS A 209 -0.72 -7.95 33.38
CA LYS A 209 -0.19 -8.49 34.66
C LYS A 209 1.10 -9.30 34.49
N ARG A 210 1.50 -9.67 33.26
CA ARG A 210 2.66 -10.56 33.00
C ARG A 210 3.88 -9.87 32.38
N SER A 211 3.80 -8.60 31.97
CA SER A 211 4.91 -7.88 31.32
C SER A 211 5.98 -7.42 32.34
N GLY A 212 6.82 -8.35 32.74
CA GLY A 212 8.08 -8.07 33.43
C GLY A 212 9.21 -8.86 32.77
N SER A 213 10.22 -8.16 32.28
CA SER A 213 11.55 -8.66 31.93
C SER A 213 11.81 -9.18 30.50
N HIS A 214 12.56 -8.37 29.73
CA HIS A 214 13.85 -8.78 29.15
C HIS A 214 14.62 -7.54 28.69
N VAL A 215 15.85 -7.37 29.20
CA VAL A 215 16.70 -6.18 28.97
C VAL A 215 17.58 -6.42 27.75
N THR A 216 17.07 -6.08 26.58
CA THR A 216 17.89 -5.67 25.44
C THR A 216 17.67 -4.18 25.25
N LYS A 217 18.71 -3.42 24.86
CA LYS A 217 18.58 -1.97 24.61
C LYS A 217 17.44 -1.73 23.63
N GLN A 218 16.34 -1.19 24.14
CA GLN A 218 15.13 -0.91 23.35
C GLN A 218 15.18 0.55 22.92
N TRP A 219 15.21 0.79 21.62
CA TRP A 219 15.31 2.13 21.07
C TRP A 219 13.96 2.82 21.10
N THR A 220 13.93 4.05 21.65
CA THR A 220 12.77 4.93 21.55
C THR A 220 12.74 5.62 20.18
N ARG A 221 11.58 6.21 19.82
CA ARG A 221 11.46 7.03 18.60
C ARG A 221 12.50 8.17 18.56
N GLY A 222 12.80 8.78 19.72
CA GLY A 222 13.80 9.84 19.82
C GLY A 222 15.22 9.35 19.52
N ASP A 223 15.56 8.13 19.97
CA ASP A 223 16.86 7.53 19.71
C ASP A 223 17.03 7.20 18.23
N VAL A 224 15.97 6.66 17.59
CA VAL A 224 15.98 6.32 16.16
C VAL A 224 16.16 7.58 15.29
N LEU A 225 15.56 8.70 15.66
CA LEU A 225 15.73 9.98 14.95
C LEU A 225 17.15 10.59 15.10
N ARG A 226 17.99 10.05 15.97
CA ARG A 226 19.40 10.43 16.12
C ARG A 226 20.34 9.44 15.42
N ASP A 227 19.84 8.33 14.93
CA ASP A 227 20.62 7.31 14.26
C ASP A 227 20.73 7.60 12.76
N ILE A 228 21.94 7.87 12.29
CA ILE A 228 22.22 8.12 10.86
C ILE A 228 21.80 6.94 9.97
N ARG A 229 21.85 5.69 10.50
CA ARG A 229 21.44 4.49 9.76
C ARG A 229 19.97 4.53 9.38
N PHE A 230 19.13 5.13 10.24
CA PHE A 230 17.72 5.30 9.93
C PHE A 230 17.54 6.17 8.68
N PHE A 231 18.17 7.35 8.62
CA PHE A 231 18.03 8.26 7.49
C PHE A 231 18.62 7.67 6.21
N LEU A 232 19.81 7.09 6.29
CA LEU A 232 20.43 6.44 5.13
C LEU A 232 19.61 5.26 4.60
N SER A 233 19.05 4.43 5.50
CA SER A 233 18.14 3.36 5.06
C SER A 233 16.87 3.92 4.44
N MET A 234 16.29 4.97 5.04
CA MET A 234 15.05 5.57 4.55
C MET A 234 15.20 6.13 3.13
N THR A 235 16.34 6.74 2.76
CA THR A 235 16.55 7.22 1.38
C THR A 235 16.44 6.10 0.36
N ALA A 236 16.99 4.92 0.64
CA ALA A 236 16.86 3.75 -0.22
C ALA A 236 15.46 3.12 -0.17
N LEU A 237 14.86 3.01 1.02
CA LEU A 237 13.53 2.41 1.21
C LEU A 237 12.40 3.24 0.59
N MET A 238 12.57 4.56 0.55
CA MET A 238 11.63 5.47 -0.11
C MET A 238 11.59 5.29 -1.63
N SER A 239 12.68 4.81 -2.25
CA SER A 239 12.76 4.66 -3.70
C SER A 239 11.65 3.78 -4.26
N SER A 240 11.34 2.64 -3.63
CA SER A 240 10.30 1.73 -4.12
C SER A 240 8.91 2.35 -4.12
N ALA A 241 8.54 3.08 -3.05
CA ALA A 241 7.26 3.76 -2.97
C ALA A 241 7.16 4.93 -3.96
N PHE A 242 8.23 5.69 -4.12
CA PHE A 242 8.33 6.80 -5.08
C PHE A 242 8.17 6.31 -6.52
N ILE A 243 8.97 5.33 -6.92
CA ILE A 243 9.05 4.83 -8.28
C ILE A 243 7.75 4.17 -8.70
N ILE A 244 7.26 3.17 -7.92
CA ILE A 244 6.08 2.42 -8.30
C ILE A 244 4.83 3.29 -8.31
N THR A 245 4.73 4.26 -7.38
CA THR A 245 3.58 5.17 -7.36
C THR A 245 3.65 6.17 -8.51
N GLY A 246 4.82 6.68 -8.84
CA GLY A 246 5.03 7.57 -9.99
C GLY A 246 4.69 6.89 -11.32
N LEU A 247 5.23 5.70 -11.56
CA LEU A 247 4.94 4.91 -12.79
C LEU A 247 3.47 4.52 -12.89
N ASN A 248 2.88 3.99 -11.81
CA ASN A 248 1.47 3.61 -11.81
C ASN A 248 0.53 4.82 -11.92
N PHE A 249 0.93 6.00 -11.46
CA PHE A 249 0.12 7.21 -11.60
C PHE A 249 0.11 7.70 -13.06
N HIS A 250 1.24 7.60 -13.75
CA HIS A 250 1.36 8.00 -15.15
C HIS A 250 1.18 6.85 -16.15
N GLN A 251 0.51 5.76 -15.74
CA GLN A 251 0.36 4.54 -16.54
C GLN A 251 -0.37 4.76 -17.88
N VAL A 252 -1.37 5.66 -17.93
CA VAL A 252 -2.05 6.01 -19.18
C VAL A 252 -1.07 6.72 -20.11
N HIS A 253 -0.32 7.70 -19.64
CA HIS A 253 0.72 8.36 -20.43
C HIS A 253 1.82 7.38 -20.88
N LEU A 254 2.24 6.46 -20.00
CA LEU A 254 3.23 5.43 -20.32
C LEU A 254 2.74 4.54 -21.46
N THR A 255 1.49 4.08 -21.41
CA THR A 255 0.92 3.25 -22.47
C THR A 255 0.76 4.01 -23.78
N ASP A 256 0.36 5.27 -23.74
CA ASP A 256 0.24 6.14 -24.91
C ASP A 256 1.61 6.34 -25.60
N VAL A 257 2.65 6.69 -24.84
CA VAL A 257 4.00 6.93 -25.40
C VAL A 257 4.61 5.64 -26.00
N LYS A 258 4.40 4.50 -25.34
CA LYS A 258 4.92 3.20 -25.79
C LYS A 258 4.05 2.54 -26.89
N GLY A 259 2.87 3.10 -27.20
CA GLY A 259 1.91 2.48 -28.09
C GLY A 259 1.36 1.13 -27.56
N TRP A 260 1.29 0.99 -26.25
CA TRP A 260 0.78 -0.22 -25.60
C TRP A 260 -0.73 -0.14 -25.43
N ASP A 261 -1.39 -1.29 -25.55
CA ASP A 261 -2.81 -1.38 -25.23
C ASP A 261 -3.05 -1.23 -23.72
N LEU A 262 -3.86 -0.26 -23.33
CA LEU A 262 -4.16 0.03 -21.92
C LEU A 262 -4.92 -1.14 -21.27
N GLY A 263 -5.77 -1.87 -22.00
CA GLY A 263 -6.48 -3.03 -21.50
C GLY A 263 -5.53 -4.17 -21.17
N PHE A 264 -4.55 -4.44 -22.05
CA PHE A 264 -3.50 -5.42 -21.79
C PHE A 264 -2.64 -5.01 -20.59
N TYR A 265 -2.23 -3.74 -20.51
CA TYR A 265 -1.50 -3.22 -19.35
C TYR A 265 -2.28 -3.42 -18.04
N ALA A 266 -3.56 -3.05 -18.03
CA ALA A 266 -4.44 -3.21 -16.88
C ALA A 266 -4.64 -4.68 -16.48
N SER A 267 -4.70 -5.61 -17.44
CA SER A 267 -4.77 -7.06 -17.15
C SER A 267 -3.51 -7.60 -16.48
N CYS A 268 -2.34 -7.02 -16.78
CA CYS A 268 -1.06 -7.41 -16.21
C CYS A 268 -0.91 -7.05 -14.72
N PHE A 269 -1.81 -6.23 -14.14
CA PHE A 269 -1.88 -6.08 -12.68
C PHE A 269 -2.19 -7.39 -11.96
N SER A 270 -2.82 -8.37 -12.64
CA SER A 270 -2.99 -9.72 -12.09
C SER A 270 -1.64 -10.42 -11.89
N ILE A 271 -0.70 -10.24 -12.81
CA ILE A 271 0.66 -10.78 -12.72
C ILE A 271 1.42 -10.10 -11.58
N TYR A 272 1.31 -8.77 -11.49
CA TYR A 272 1.87 -8.01 -10.36
C TYR A 272 1.37 -8.58 -9.03
N ALA A 273 0.06 -8.75 -8.87
CA ALA A 273 -0.56 -9.24 -7.65
C ALA A 273 -0.11 -10.67 -7.28
N VAL A 274 -0.03 -11.58 -8.27
CA VAL A 274 0.46 -12.95 -8.06
C VAL A 274 1.93 -12.95 -7.64
N CYS A 275 2.79 -12.21 -8.33
CA CYS A 275 4.20 -12.11 -7.99
C CYS A 275 4.42 -11.47 -6.61
N GLN A 276 3.62 -10.46 -6.26
CA GLN A 276 3.65 -9.82 -4.94
C GLN A 276 3.33 -10.82 -3.82
N VAL A 277 2.27 -11.59 -3.96
CA VAL A 277 1.88 -12.59 -2.96
C VAL A 277 2.92 -13.70 -2.86
N ALA A 278 3.35 -14.27 -3.99
CA ALA A 278 4.35 -15.32 -4.05
C ALA A 278 5.67 -14.88 -3.41
N MET A 279 6.16 -13.69 -3.78
CA MET A 279 7.42 -13.18 -3.24
C MET A 279 7.33 -12.78 -1.78
N SER A 280 6.19 -12.32 -1.28
CA SER A 280 5.97 -12.08 0.15
C SER A 280 6.16 -13.36 0.98
N ILE A 281 5.65 -14.50 0.48
CA ILE A 281 5.80 -15.81 1.12
C ILE A 281 7.26 -16.28 1.07
N VAL A 282 7.89 -16.22 -0.12
CA VAL A 282 9.29 -16.61 -0.31
C VAL A 282 10.21 -15.77 0.57
N THR A 283 10.00 -14.45 0.59
CA THR A 283 10.80 -13.54 1.41
C THR A 283 10.61 -13.82 2.91
N GLY A 284 9.42 -14.20 3.36
CA GLY A 284 9.20 -14.63 4.74
C GLY A 284 10.11 -15.79 5.13
N VAL A 285 10.17 -16.84 4.31
CA VAL A 285 11.06 -18.00 4.54
C VAL A 285 12.54 -17.61 4.49
N LEU A 286 12.91 -16.71 3.56
CA LEU A 286 14.30 -16.23 3.45
C LEU A 286 14.69 -15.37 4.68
N VAL A 287 13.80 -14.52 5.16
CA VAL A 287 14.02 -13.71 6.38
C VAL A 287 14.19 -14.60 7.60
N ASP A 288 13.39 -15.64 7.75
CA ASP A 288 13.53 -16.59 8.87
C ASP A 288 14.89 -17.31 8.84
N ARG A 289 15.44 -17.55 7.63
CA ARG A 289 16.71 -18.27 7.47
C ARG A 289 17.96 -17.37 7.52
N PHE A 290 17.91 -16.18 6.92
CA PHE A 290 19.07 -15.32 6.71
C PHE A 290 19.02 -13.99 7.47
N GLY A 291 17.87 -13.65 8.08
CA GLY A 291 17.59 -12.35 8.68
C GLY A 291 17.21 -11.28 7.66
N ALA A 292 16.42 -10.30 8.08
CA ALA A 292 15.95 -9.23 7.20
C ALA A 292 17.08 -8.29 6.76
N LEU A 293 18.02 -7.97 7.66
CA LEU A 293 19.15 -7.08 7.36
C LEU A 293 20.04 -7.61 6.23
N SER A 294 20.24 -8.92 6.17
CA SER A 294 21.08 -9.56 5.12
C SER A 294 20.40 -9.51 3.74
N LEU A 295 19.08 -9.51 3.70
CA LEU A 295 18.28 -9.49 2.47
C LEU A 295 17.99 -8.07 1.97
N THR A 296 18.07 -7.09 2.85
CA THR A 296 17.72 -5.69 2.55
C THR A 296 18.51 -5.11 1.35
N PRO A 297 19.78 -5.40 1.10
CA PRO A 297 20.49 -4.91 -0.08
C PRO A 297 19.95 -5.40 -1.42
N PHE A 298 19.25 -6.54 -1.44
CA PHE A 298 18.84 -7.22 -2.67
C PHE A 298 17.40 -6.97 -3.08
N TYR A 299 16.54 -6.48 -2.15
CA TYR A 299 15.10 -6.40 -2.39
C TYR A 299 14.70 -5.37 -3.46
N LEU A 300 15.55 -4.37 -3.74
CA LEU A 300 15.33 -3.38 -4.80
C LEU A 300 15.83 -3.83 -6.18
N LEU A 301 16.61 -4.92 -6.29
CA LEU A 301 17.12 -5.36 -7.59
C LEU A 301 16.02 -5.66 -8.62
N PRO A 302 14.91 -6.32 -8.28
CA PRO A 302 13.83 -6.48 -9.25
C PRO A 302 13.23 -5.14 -9.70
N MET A 303 13.19 -4.10 -8.82
CA MET A 303 12.75 -2.76 -9.20
C MET A 303 13.71 -2.11 -10.20
N VAL A 304 15.02 -2.26 -9.98
CA VAL A 304 16.03 -1.80 -10.96
C VAL A 304 15.76 -2.42 -12.33
N CYS A 305 15.62 -3.74 -12.38
CA CYS A 305 15.32 -4.44 -13.64
C CYS A 305 13.97 -3.97 -14.25
N SER A 306 12.97 -3.77 -13.41
CA SER A 306 11.65 -3.29 -13.83
C SER A 306 11.71 -1.92 -14.51
N THR A 307 12.44 -0.97 -13.93
CA THR A 307 12.63 0.37 -14.52
C THR A 307 13.48 0.34 -15.79
N LEU A 308 14.49 -0.55 -15.89
CA LEU A 308 15.26 -0.75 -17.11
C LEU A 308 14.40 -1.32 -18.25
N VAL A 309 13.45 -2.20 -17.94
CA VAL A 309 12.48 -2.69 -18.94
C VAL A 309 11.68 -1.51 -19.52
N ILE A 310 11.18 -0.59 -18.70
CA ILE A 310 10.49 0.60 -19.19
C ILE A 310 11.42 1.49 -20.00
N ALA A 311 12.67 1.66 -19.58
CA ALA A 311 13.63 2.54 -20.24
C ALA A 311 14.04 2.06 -21.64
N PHE A 312 14.17 0.74 -21.84
CA PHE A 312 14.82 0.20 -23.05
C PHE A 312 13.95 -0.72 -23.91
N CYS A 313 12.77 -1.10 -23.44
CA CYS A 313 11.92 -2.04 -24.16
C CYS A 313 10.58 -1.41 -24.56
N ASP A 314 10.20 -1.58 -25.84
CA ASP A 314 8.94 -1.03 -26.36
C ASP A 314 7.91 -2.12 -26.71
N ALA A 315 8.33 -3.38 -26.78
CA ALA A 315 7.44 -4.48 -27.13
C ALA A 315 6.38 -4.71 -26.04
N SER A 316 5.11 -4.83 -26.42
CA SER A 316 3.97 -4.93 -25.49
C SER A 316 4.08 -6.10 -24.49
N TRP A 317 4.69 -7.23 -24.88
CA TRP A 317 4.90 -8.36 -23.97
C TRP A 317 5.81 -8.02 -22.77
N THR A 318 6.64 -6.98 -22.87
CA THR A 318 7.54 -6.55 -21.80
C THR A 318 6.79 -5.96 -20.60
N ILE A 319 5.51 -5.58 -20.76
CA ILE A 319 4.60 -5.22 -19.68
C ILE A 319 4.52 -6.35 -18.65
N VAL A 320 4.45 -7.60 -19.12
CA VAL A 320 4.42 -8.79 -18.24
C VAL A 320 5.66 -8.84 -17.36
N LEU A 321 6.84 -8.62 -17.96
CA LEU A 321 8.11 -8.62 -17.25
C LEU A 321 8.21 -7.46 -16.25
N PHE A 322 7.82 -6.25 -16.69
CA PHE A 322 7.73 -5.07 -15.81
C PHE A 322 6.87 -5.34 -14.58
N MET A 323 5.64 -5.81 -14.80
CA MET A 323 4.67 -6.07 -13.72
C MET A 323 5.12 -7.20 -12.79
N ALA A 324 5.73 -8.27 -13.31
CA ALA A 324 6.27 -9.35 -12.51
C ALA A 324 7.42 -8.88 -11.60
N LEU A 325 8.37 -8.12 -12.13
CA LEU A 325 9.50 -7.58 -11.38
C LEU A 325 9.07 -6.54 -10.33
N ALA A 326 8.16 -5.65 -10.71
CA ALA A 326 7.59 -4.67 -9.78
C ALA A 326 6.79 -5.34 -8.65
N GLY A 327 5.98 -6.36 -8.97
CA GLY A 327 5.26 -7.17 -8.00
C GLY A 327 6.19 -7.92 -7.05
N THR A 328 7.28 -8.49 -7.58
CA THR A 328 8.33 -9.15 -6.77
C THR A 328 8.92 -8.18 -5.75
N THR A 329 9.25 -6.94 -6.16
CA THR A 329 9.73 -5.91 -5.24
C THR A 329 8.66 -5.58 -4.18
N GLY A 330 7.39 -5.42 -4.58
CA GLY A 330 6.30 -5.13 -3.66
C GLY A 330 6.13 -6.19 -2.57
N GLY A 331 6.21 -7.47 -2.93
CA GLY A 331 6.14 -8.59 -1.99
C GLY A 331 7.33 -8.64 -1.02
N ALA A 332 8.55 -8.45 -1.53
CA ALA A 332 9.76 -8.41 -0.71
C ALA A 332 9.75 -7.22 0.26
N THR A 333 9.35 -6.03 -0.23
CA THR A 333 9.27 -4.79 0.56
C THR A 333 8.40 -4.96 1.80
N ALA A 334 7.19 -5.51 1.64
CA ALA A 334 6.22 -5.67 2.74
C ALA A 334 6.80 -6.51 3.90
N THR A 335 7.56 -7.57 3.59
CA THR A 335 8.13 -8.49 4.56
C THR A 335 9.42 -7.94 5.16
N ILE A 336 10.37 -7.51 4.33
CA ILE A 336 11.71 -7.05 4.77
C ILE A 336 11.58 -5.79 5.63
N ILE A 337 10.85 -4.76 5.18
CA ILE A 337 10.72 -3.51 5.92
C ILE A 337 10.05 -3.75 7.28
N SER A 338 9.05 -4.64 7.33
CA SER A 338 8.37 -4.92 8.59
C SER A 338 9.27 -5.58 9.64
N THR A 339 10.26 -6.38 9.21
CA THR A 339 11.12 -7.18 10.10
C THR A 339 12.45 -6.48 10.39
N MET A 340 13.01 -5.77 9.41
CA MET A 340 14.28 -5.07 9.52
C MET A 340 14.32 -4.09 10.72
N TRP A 341 13.24 -3.33 10.94
CA TRP A 341 13.17 -2.40 12.06
C TRP A 341 13.13 -3.08 13.41
N ALA A 342 12.54 -4.29 13.49
CA ALA A 342 12.56 -5.09 14.70
C ALA A 342 13.97 -5.62 15.01
N GLU A 343 14.72 -6.02 14.00
CA GLU A 343 16.11 -6.47 14.13
C GLU A 343 17.06 -5.32 14.52
N LEU A 344 16.86 -4.11 13.97
CA LEU A 344 17.71 -2.96 14.23
C LEU A 344 17.45 -2.32 15.60
N TYR A 345 16.19 -2.11 15.95
CA TYR A 345 15.78 -1.24 17.05
C TYR A 345 15.02 -1.94 18.18
N GLY A 346 14.77 -3.25 18.02
CA GLY A 346 14.03 -4.03 19.01
C GLY A 346 12.51 -3.89 18.84
N VAL A 347 11.77 -4.61 19.70
CA VAL A 347 10.32 -4.78 19.54
C VAL A 347 9.45 -3.90 20.45
N LEU A 348 10.02 -3.37 21.57
CA LEU A 348 9.23 -2.65 22.59
C LEU A 348 8.52 -1.41 22.04
N HIS A 349 9.22 -0.59 21.26
CA HIS A 349 8.69 0.64 20.66
C HIS A 349 8.46 0.53 19.14
N LEU A 350 8.45 -0.71 18.61
CA LEU A 350 8.37 -0.98 17.17
C LEU A 350 7.14 -0.34 16.51
N GLY A 351 6.01 -0.30 17.20
CA GLY A 351 4.79 0.32 16.68
C GLY A 351 4.97 1.81 16.35
N SER A 352 5.63 2.56 17.25
CA SER A 352 5.90 3.99 17.04
C SER A 352 6.92 4.25 15.93
N ILE A 353 7.92 3.35 15.79
CA ILE A 353 8.92 3.40 14.72
C ILE A 353 8.27 3.10 13.37
N LYS A 354 7.46 2.03 13.29
CA LYS A 354 6.73 1.69 12.06
C LYS A 354 5.74 2.78 11.62
N ALA A 355 5.08 3.44 12.57
CA ALA A 355 4.19 4.56 12.24
C ALA A 355 4.95 5.74 11.61
N MET A 356 6.16 6.05 12.12
CA MET A 356 7.03 7.07 11.53
C MET A 356 7.50 6.68 10.12
N VAL A 357 7.94 5.44 9.93
CA VAL A 357 8.35 4.90 8.62
C VAL A 357 7.18 4.96 7.62
N ALA A 358 5.98 4.54 8.04
CA ALA A 358 4.79 4.60 7.20
C ALA A 358 4.44 6.04 6.79
N GLY A 359 4.58 7.02 7.71
CA GLY A 359 4.40 8.43 7.39
C GLY A 359 5.37 8.91 6.30
N ILE A 360 6.64 8.56 6.42
CA ILE A 360 7.67 8.91 5.41
C ILE A 360 7.37 8.20 4.07
N GLN A 361 6.91 6.95 4.08
CA GLN A 361 6.52 6.25 2.86
C GLN A 361 5.31 6.90 2.16
N VAL A 362 4.34 7.43 2.91
CA VAL A 362 3.22 8.20 2.34
C VAL A 362 3.73 9.46 1.64
N ILE A 363 4.67 10.19 2.26
CA ILE A 363 5.29 11.36 1.63
C ILE A 363 5.97 10.96 0.32
N SER A 364 6.77 9.90 0.34
CA SER A 364 7.47 9.40 -0.85
C SER A 364 6.49 9.02 -1.97
N SER A 365 5.42 8.29 -1.64
CA SER A 365 4.40 7.88 -2.60
C SER A 365 3.59 9.06 -3.16
N ALA A 366 3.45 10.14 -2.42
CA ALA A 366 2.79 11.35 -2.89
C ALA A 366 3.68 12.19 -3.83
N LEU A 367 4.99 12.22 -3.57
CA LEU A 367 5.95 12.97 -4.38
C LEU A 367 6.19 12.33 -5.76
N GLY A 368 6.10 11.01 -5.89
CA GLY A 368 6.31 10.32 -7.17
C GLY A 368 5.45 10.90 -8.30
N PRO A 369 4.11 10.88 -8.19
CA PRO A 369 3.21 11.47 -9.17
C PRO A 369 3.50 12.94 -9.52
N ALA A 370 3.77 13.76 -8.51
CA ALA A 370 4.03 15.18 -8.71
C ALA A 370 5.35 15.42 -9.48
N VAL A 371 6.43 14.78 -9.06
CA VAL A 371 7.76 14.93 -9.69
C VAL A 371 7.73 14.40 -11.12
N PHE A 372 7.17 13.19 -11.34
CA PHE A 372 7.08 12.64 -12.70
C PHE A 372 6.23 13.52 -13.61
N GLY A 373 5.09 14.03 -13.12
CA GLY A 373 4.22 14.92 -13.88
C GLY A 373 4.94 16.21 -14.31
N LEU A 374 5.67 16.86 -13.38
CA LEU A 374 6.45 18.05 -13.71
C LEU A 374 7.56 17.76 -14.72
N LEU A 375 8.23 16.60 -14.64
CA LEU A 375 9.26 16.21 -15.60
C LEU A 375 8.67 15.95 -16.99
N ILE A 376 7.49 15.32 -17.06
CA ILE A 376 6.77 15.09 -18.32
C ILE A 376 6.35 16.43 -18.94
N ASP A 377 5.87 17.39 -18.15
CA ASP A 377 5.44 18.71 -18.64
C ASP A 377 6.62 19.53 -19.23
N VAL A 378 7.85 19.30 -18.78
CA VAL A 378 9.05 19.88 -19.39
C VAL A 378 9.66 19.01 -20.50
N ASN A 379 8.87 18.07 -21.04
CA ASN A 379 9.21 17.17 -22.15
C ASN A 379 10.35 16.20 -21.87
N ILE A 380 10.59 15.82 -20.62
CA ILE A 380 11.48 14.70 -20.29
C ILE A 380 10.71 13.41 -20.54
N LYS A 381 11.30 12.51 -21.32
CA LYS A 381 10.69 11.23 -21.67
C LYS A 381 10.52 10.32 -20.46
N ILE A 382 9.44 9.56 -20.42
CA ILE A 382 9.17 8.65 -19.32
C ILE A 382 10.22 7.52 -19.22
N GLU A 383 10.87 7.19 -20.33
CA GLU A 383 12.01 6.29 -20.42
C GLU A 383 13.22 6.82 -19.64
N ASP A 384 13.55 8.09 -19.83
CA ASP A 384 14.67 8.75 -19.12
C ASP A 384 14.37 8.87 -17.63
N ILE A 385 13.12 9.22 -17.27
CA ILE A 385 12.67 9.23 -15.88
C ILE A 385 12.83 7.83 -15.27
N SER A 386 12.43 6.78 -15.98
CA SER A 386 12.53 5.39 -15.54
C SER A 386 13.99 4.95 -15.38
N LEU A 387 14.88 5.37 -16.28
CA LEU A 387 16.31 5.09 -16.21
C LEU A 387 16.95 5.74 -14.96
N VAL A 388 16.65 7.02 -14.70
CA VAL A 388 17.12 7.73 -13.50
C VAL A 388 16.60 7.06 -12.23
N CYS A 389 15.34 6.62 -12.23
CA CYS A 389 14.76 5.86 -11.13
C CYS A 389 15.47 4.51 -10.92
N GLY A 390 15.87 3.82 -12.00
CA GLY A 390 16.64 2.60 -11.93
C GLY A 390 18.02 2.82 -11.30
N VAL A 391 18.72 3.88 -11.72
CA VAL A 391 20.00 4.28 -11.13
C VAL A 391 19.82 4.62 -9.65
N TYR A 392 18.80 5.36 -9.28
CA TYR A 392 18.49 5.69 -7.87
C TYR A 392 18.25 4.43 -7.03
N ALA A 393 17.45 3.49 -7.52
CA ALA A 393 17.18 2.22 -6.84
C ALA A 393 18.47 1.36 -6.72
N PHE A 394 19.30 1.34 -7.75
CA PHE A 394 20.58 0.62 -7.73
C PHE A 394 21.57 1.22 -6.72
N LEU A 395 21.71 2.54 -6.68
CA LEU A 395 22.50 3.22 -5.66
C LEU A 395 21.95 2.94 -4.26
N GLY A 396 20.62 2.82 -4.11
CA GLY A 396 19.97 2.36 -2.88
C GLY A 396 20.43 0.95 -2.47
N CYS A 397 20.53 0.00 -3.41
CA CYS A 397 21.06 -1.35 -3.13
C CYS A 397 22.51 -1.28 -2.62
N ILE A 398 23.35 -0.48 -3.26
CA ILE A 398 24.76 -0.31 -2.84
C ILE A 398 24.84 0.30 -1.45
N LEU A 399 24.07 1.37 -1.19
CA LEU A 399 24.02 2.03 0.10
C LEU A 399 23.62 1.05 1.21
N LEU A 400 22.55 0.25 1.01
CA LEU A 400 22.10 -0.74 1.97
C LEU A 400 23.12 -1.88 2.15
N ALA A 401 23.82 -2.29 1.08
CA ALA A 401 24.86 -3.30 1.15
C ALA A 401 26.06 -2.82 1.98
N VAL A 402 26.45 -1.56 1.86
CA VAL A 402 27.51 -0.95 2.67
C VAL A 402 27.07 -0.83 4.12
N LEU A 403 25.82 -0.32 4.34
CA LEU A 403 25.31 -0.01 5.68
C LEU A 403 25.12 -1.27 6.53
N PHE A 404 24.69 -2.39 5.94
CA PHE A 404 24.37 -3.64 6.64
C PHE A 404 25.42 -4.75 6.46
N ARG A 405 26.66 -4.41 6.05
CA ARG A 405 27.77 -5.39 6.07
C ARG A 405 28.00 -5.94 7.48
N PRO A 406 28.25 -7.25 7.64
CA PRO A 406 28.47 -7.88 8.95
C PRO A 406 29.54 -7.18 9.79
N ASN A 407 30.63 -6.75 9.18
CA ASN A 407 31.74 -6.06 9.85
C ASN A 407 31.35 -4.64 10.33
N MET A 408 30.49 -3.94 9.60
CA MET A 408 29.99 -2.62 10.00
C MET A 408 28.97 -2.74 11.13
N LEU A 409 28.15 -3.79 11.15
CA LEU A 409 27.19 -4.04 12.23
C LEU A 409 27.88 -4.27 13.59
N VAL A 410 29.06 -4.85 13.60
CA VAL A 410 29.87 -5.02 14.83
C VAL A 410 30.43 -3.68 15.29
N PHE A 411 30.88 -2.82 14.38
CA PHE A 411 31.41 -1.47 14.72
C PHE A 411 30.35 -0.57 15.34
N TRP A 412 29.09 -0.67 14.90
CA TRP A 412 27.99 0.14 15.39
C TRP A 412 27.31 -0.41 16.67
N LYS A 413 27.65 -1.64 17.09
CA LYS A 413 27.18 -2.22 18.36
C LYS A 413 28.02 -1.81 19.57
N ARG A 414 29.15 -1.15 19.36
CA ARG A 414 30.00 -0.53 20.39
C ARG A 414 29.64 0.93 20.55
#